data_b1ddc287181f2c5f7cde77f6977f0026
#
_entry.id   b1ddc287181f2c5f7cde77f6977f0026
#
_cell.length_a   1.000
_cell.length_b   1.000
_cell.length_c   1.000
_cell.angle_alpha   90.00
_cell.angle_beta   90.00
_cell.angle_gamma   90.00
#
_symmetry.space_group_name_H-M   'P 1'
#
loop_
_entity.id
_entity.type
_entity.pdbx_description
1 polymer ?
#
loop_
_entity_poly.entity_id
_entity_poly.type
_entity_poly.pdbx_seq_one_letter_code
_entity_poly.pdbx_strand_id
1 'polypeptide(L)'
;TFKRALRRISVISVVISMTLVWLLLSTASIFTLKQYAQKNLELTAATMGRSLEAALVFGDSAAAEETLASLGKQGQISQAIVLNGQMQHFAAWRHEPLANKEQVSGLISKWLFPEPTVQPIWHQGKQIGELRLTALDELISHFLGISILVLTGSILLASFIALLLTHSLHRGIVAALQSITEVVHDIRENRHFSRRVPEERIEEFHLFAQDFNSLLGEMEDWQRQLQAKNAQLLRSSLHDPLTGLANRAAFRN
;
A
#
# COMPACT_ATOMS: atom_id res chain seq x y z
N THR A 1 -14.25 2.35 -23.58
CA THR A 1 -15.50 2.17 -22.81
C THR A 1 -15.28 2.61 -21.36
N PHE A 2 -16.27 3.27 -20.76
CA PHE A 2 -16.27 3.79 -19.38
C PHE A 2 -15.76 2.77 -18.35
N LYS A 3 -16.19 1.52 -18.47
CA LYS A 3 -15.77 0.37 -17.63
C LYS A 3 -14.24 0.14 -17.61
N ARG A 4 -13.58 0.31 -18.78
CA ARG A 4 -12.11 0.17 -18.88
C ARG A 4 -11.38 1.37 -18.27
N ALA A 5 -11.91 2.58 -18.45
CA ALA A 5 -11.32 3.78 -17.90
C ALA A 5 -11.40 3.78 -16.35
N LEU A 6 -12.56 3.49 -15.78
CA LEU A 6 -12.76 3.44 -14.34
C LEU A 6 -11.85 2.39 -13.67
N ARG A 7 -11.77 1.17 -14.26
CA ARG A 7 -10.86 0.13 -13.76
C ARG A 7 -9.39 0.55 -13.83
N ARG A 8 -8.96 1.21 -14.93
CA ARG A 8 -7.59 1.71 -15.06
C ARG A 8 -7.25 2.74 -13.98
N ILE A 9 -8.12 3.73 -13.78
CA ILE A 9 -7.91 4.78 -12.78
C ILE A 9 -7.79 4.16 -11.38
N SER A 10 -8.70 3.26 -11.00
CA SER A 10 -8.66 2.60 -9.69
C SER A 10 -7.39 1.75 -9.49
N VAL A 11 -7.00 0.96 -10.49
CA VAL A 11 -5.77 0.15 -10.41
C VAL A 11 -4.53 1.05 -10.30
N ILE A 12 -4.44 2.11 -11.11
CA ILE A 12 -3.33 3.06 -11.07
C ILE A 12 -3.26 3.75 -9.70
N SER A 13 -4.39 4.19 -9.16
CA SER A 13 -4.47 4.83 -7.84
C SER A 13 -4.00 3.90 -6.73
N VAL A 14 -4.44 2.63 -6.72
CA VAL A 14 -3.99 1.63 -5.75
C VAL A 14 -2.49 1.38 -5.87
N VAL A 15 -1.96 1.20 -7.08
CA VAL A 15 -0.53 0.96 -7.32
C VAL A 15 0.30 2.15 -6.85
N ILE A 16 -0.09 3.38 -7.20
CA ILE A 16 0.64 4.60 -6.78
C ILE A 16 0.63 4.72 -5.26
N SER A 17 -0.53 4.59 -4.62
CA SER A 17 -0.67 4.70 -3.17
C SER A 17 0.16 3.64 -2.43
N MET A 18 0.12 2.38 -2.88
CA MET A 18 0.89 1.30 -2.27
C MET A 18 2.39 1.46 -2.48
N THR A 19 2.82 1.93 -3.67
CA THR A 19 4.24 2.23 -3.92
C THR A 19 4.74 3.34 -3.01
N LEU A 20 3.95 4.41 -2.83
CA LEU A 20 4.29 5.53 -1.96
C LEU A 20 4.39 5.08 -0.49
N VAL A 21 3.45 4.28 -0.01
CA VAL A 21 3.48 3.71 1.35
C VAL A 21 4.70 2.81 1.53
N TRP A 22 5.01 1.94 0.54
CA TRP A 22 6.20 1.08 0.58
C TRP A 22 7.48 1.91 0.68
N LEU A 23 7.61 2.97 -0.10
CA LEU A 23 8.78 3.84 -0.12
C LEU A 23 8.94 4.58 1.21
N LEU A 24 7.85 5.11 1.77
CA LEU A 24 7.86 5.78 3.07
C LEU A 24 8.24 4.83 4.21
N LEU A 25 7.64 3.65 4.26
CA LEU A 25 7.93 2.66 5.32
C LEU A 25 9.34 2.09 5.18
N SER A 26 9.83 1.86 3.95
CA SER A 26 11.20 1.40 3.71
C SER A 26 12.23 2.45 4.16
N THR A 27 12.03 3.72 3.81
CA THR A 27 12.93 4.79 4.24
C THR A 27 12.90 4.99 5.75
N ALA A 28 11.73 4.96 6.38
CA ALA A 28 11.58 5.04 7.82
C ALA A 28 12.26 3.86 8.54
N SER A 29 12.11 2.64 8.02
CA SER A 29 12.75 1.43 8.56
C SER A 29 14.27 1.53 8.51
N ILE A 30 14.84 1.94 7.38
CA ILE A 30 16.29 2.14 7.21
C ILE A 30 16.81 3.20 8.18
N PHE A 31 16.11 4.32 8.30
CA PHE A 31 16.49 5.41 9.19
C PHE A 31 16.47 4.98 10.67
N THR A 32 15.41 4.30 11.10
CA THR A 32 15.27 3.79 12.46
C THR A 32 16.34 2.76 12.77
N LEU A 33 16.62 1.84 11.83
CA LEU A 33 17.68 0.83 12.00
C LEU A 33 19.04 1.49 12.15
N LYS A 34 19.34 2.51 11.33
CA LYS A 34 20.59 3.28 11.42
C LYS A 34 20.75 3.92 12.78
N GLN A 35 19.75 4.62 13.28
CA GLN A 35 19.78 5.24 14.61
C GLN A 35 19.97 4.22 15.73
N TYR A 36 19.23 3.11 15.66
CA TYR A 36 19.32 2.05 16.66
C TYR A 36 20.73 1.42 16.69
N ALA A 37 21.27 1.09 15.51
CA ALA A 37 22.58 0.48 15.42
C ALA A 37 23.70 1.43 15.88
N GLN A 38 23.63 2.72 15.52
CA GLN A 38 24.58 3.73 16.00
C GLN A 38 24.52 3.86 17.52
N LYS A 39 23.31 3.95 18.07
CA LYS A 39 23.16 4.07 19.53
C LYS A 39 23.67 2.84 20.28
N ASN A 40 23.42 1.66 19.75
CA ASN A 40 23.93 0.41 20.32
C ASN A 40 25.46 0.34 20.26
N LEU A 41 26.08 0.75 19.14
CA LEU A 41 27.54 0.84 19.01
C LEU A 41 28.16 1.84 19.99
N GLU A 42 27.55 3.02 20.18
CA GLU A 42 28.01 4.01 21.14
C GLU A 42 28.01 3.45 22.59
N LEU A 43 26.92 2.78 22.99
CA LEU A 43 26.80 2.16 24.30
C LEU A 43 27.82 1.04 24.48
N THR A 44 28.01 0.22 23.45
CA THR A 44 29.02 -0.86 23.46
C THR A 44 30.42 -0.28 23.53
N ALA A 45 30.72 0.76 22.73
CA ALA A 45 32.01 1.45 22.76
C ALA A 45 32.31 2.08 24.12
N ALA A 46 31.31 2.70 24.76
CA ALA A 46 31.48 3.29 26.07
C ALA A 46 31.78 2.21 27.17
N THR A 47 31.11 1.06 27.05
CA THR A 47 31.36 -0.06 28.00
C THR A 47 32.72 -0.68 27.78
N MET A 48 33.08 -0.97 26.52
CA MET A 48 34.41 -1.52 26.18
C MET A 48 35.53 -0.55 26.51
N GLY A 49 35.33 0.77 26.26
CA GLY A 49 36.33 1.80 26.59
C GLY A 49 36.68 1.83 28.05
N ARG A 50 35.71 1.66 28.98
CA ARG A 50 35.96 1.55 30.43
C ARG A 50 36.73 0.29 30.78
N SER A 51 36.46 -0.82 30.15
CA SER A 51 37.16 -2.08 30.39
C SER A 51 38.61 -2.04 29.89
N LEU A 52 38.89 -1.24 28.85
CA LEU A 52 40.22 -1.07 28.26
C LEU A 52 41.09 -0.03 28.95
N GLU A 53 40.51 0.79 29.86
CA GLU A 53 41.23 1.88 30.53
C GLU A 53 42.47 1.36 31.29
N ALA A 54 42.31 0.29 32.10
CA ALA A 54 43.41 -0.30 32.85
C ALA A 54 44.54 -0.80 31.92
N ALA A 55 44.20 -1.54 30.85
CA ALA A 55 45.18 -2.07 29.92
C ALA A 55 45.98 -0.96 29.22
N LEU A 56 45.33 0.16 28.86
CA LEU A 56 46.00 1.32 28.28
C LEU A 56 46.92 2.04 29.27
N VAL A 57 46.50 2.20 30.55
CA VAL A 57 47.30 2.84 31.59
C VAL A 57 48.58 2.04 31.88
N PHE A 58 48.50 0.71 31.95
CA PHE A 58 49.62 -0.16 32.20
C PHE A 58 50.44 -0.54 30.98
N GLY A 59 50.00 -0.14 29.77
CA GLY A 59 50.68 -0.46 28.52
C GLY A 59 50.58 -1.93 28.12
N ASP A 60 49.61 -2.67 28.66
CA ASP A 60 49.41 -4.12 28.43
C ASP A 60 48.51 -4.36 27.20
N SER A 61 49.15 -4.47 26.02
CA SER A 61 48.43 -4.73 24.77
C SER A 61 47.79 -6.12 24.72
N ALA A 62 48.39 -7.13 25.39
CA ALA A 62 47.88 -8.48 25.43
C ALA A 62 46.55 -8.56 26.22
N ALA A 63 46.47 -7.90 27.39
CA ALA A 63 45.25 -7.78 28.15
C ALA A 63 44.17 -7.00 27.41
N ALA A 64 44.55 -5.97 26.63
CA ALA A 64 43.63 -5.24 25.77
C ALA A 64 43.05 -6.14 24.66
N GLU A 65 43.87 -6.94 23.95
CA GLU A 65 43.43 -7.88 22.94
C GLU A 65 42.49 -8.96 23.50
N GLU A 66 42.79 -9.51 24.65
CA GLU A 66 41.94 -10.49 25.35
C GLU A 66 40.57 -9.89 25.72
N THR A 67 40.57 -8.66 26.24
CA THR A 67 39.35 -7.92 26.54
C THR A 67 38.53 -7.66 25.30
N LEU A 68 39.15 -7.19 24.20
CA LEU A 68 38.49 -7.00 22.90
C LEU A 68 37.94 -8.29 22.35
N ALA A 69 38.66 -9.42 22.43
CA ALA A 69 38.22 -10.72 21.94
C ALA A 69 37.04 -11.26 22.75
N SER A 70 37.04 -11.09 24.07
CA SER A 70 35.94 -11.50 24.95
C SER A 70 34.65 -10.72 24.67
N LEU A 71 34.75 -9.39 24.63
CA LEU A 71 33.61 -8.50 24.42
C LEU A 71 33.18 -8.45 22.95
N GLY A 72 34.11 -8.56 22.03
CA GLY A 72 33.84 -8.57 20.58
C GLY A 72 33.05 -9.80 20.13
N LYS A 73 33.31 -10.98 20.74
CA LYS A 73 32.51 -12.21 20.48
C LYS A 73 31.06 -12.11 20.97
N GLN A 74 30.82 -11.35 22.02
CA GLN A 74 29.48 -11.12 22.56
C GLN A 74 28.75 -9.95 21.90
N GLY A 75 29.52 -9.00 21.35
CA GLY A 75 29.02 -7.80 20.72
C GLY A 75 28.68 -8.00 19.21
N GLN A 76 27.85 -7.14 18.70
CA GLN A 76 27.51 -7.07 17.26
C GLN A 76 28.53 -6.23 16.50
N ILE A 77 29.83 -6.60 16.62
CA ILE A 77 30.97 -5.80 16.15
C ILE A 77 31.74 -6.64 15.12
N SER A 78 32.11 -6.04 13.99
CA SER A 78 32.97 -6.67 12.98
C SER A 78 34.45 -6.41 13.26
N GLN A 79 34.77 -5.21 13.79
CA GLN A 79 36.13 -4.81 14.06
C GLN A 79 36.17 -3.83 15.22
N ALA A 80 37.17 -4.00 16.11
CA ALA A 80 37.51 -3.09 17.17
C ALA A 80 39.01 -2.74 17.08
N ILE A 81 39.35 -1.46 17.06
CA ILE A 81 40.72 -0.99 17.03
C ILE A 81 40.90 -0.01 18.17
N VAL A 82 41.94 -0.23 18.96
CA VAL A 82 42.36 0.68 20.05
C VAL A 82 43.63 1.41 19.65
N LEU A 83 43.57 2.72 19.75
CA LEU A 83 44.70 3.60 19.53
C LEU A 83 45.16 4.19 20.88
N ASN A 84 46.47 4.33 21.09
CA ASN A 84 47.01 5.00 22.27
C ASN A 84 46.91 6.52 22.17
N GLY A 85 47.33 7.25 23.20
CA GLY A 85 47.32 8.73 23.23
C GLY A 85 48.20 9.42 22.14
N GLN A 86 49.04 8.66 21.45
CA GLN A 86 49.84 9.12 20.30
C GLN A 86 49.22 8.71 18.94
N MET A 87 47.96 8.22 18.96
CA MET A 87 47.25 7.70 17.78
C MET A 87 47.95 6.51 17.09
N GLN A 88 48.80 5.78 17.85
CA GLN A 88 49.43 4.57 17.36
C GLN A 88 48.54 3.37 17.70
N HIS A 89 48.63 2.34 16.87
CA HIS A 89 47.91 1.09 17.05
C HIS A 89 48.38 0.39 18.36
N PHE A 90 47.43 0.13 19.26
CA PHE A 90 47.71 -0.51 20.55
C PHE A 90 47.21 -1.95 20.61
N ALA A 91 45.97 -2.18 20.22
CA ALA A 91 45.32 -3.50 20.14
C ALA A 91 44.25 -3.53 19.06
N ALA A 92 43.98 -4.68 18.47
CA ALA A 92 42.90 -4.86 17.55
C ALA A 92 42.25 -6.22 17.64
N TRP A 93 40.99 -6.26 17.35
CA TRP A 93 40.25 -7.49 17.20
C TRP A 93 39.38 -7.38 15.96
N ARG A 94 39.29 -8.47 15.21
CA ARG A 94 38.42 -8.60 14.02
C ARG A 94 37.63 -9.89 14.09
N HIS A 95 36.35 -9.80 13.79
CA HIS A 95 35.50 -10.98 13.60
C HIS A 95 35.93 -11.70 12.30
N GLU A 96 36.19 -13.02 12.36
CA GLU A 96 36.45 -13.80 11.17
C GLU A 96 35.15 -14.02 10.40
N PRO A 97 35.00 -13.51 9.18
CA PRO A 97 33.77 -13.70 8.42
C PRO A 97 33.65 -15.15 7.93
N LEU A 98 32.44 -15.69 7.98
CA LEU A 98 32.07 -16.94 7.30
C LEU A 98 32.16 -16.74 5.78
N ALA A 99 33.06 -17.47 5.12
CA ALA A 99 33.70 -17.23 3.81
C ALA A 99 32.81 -17.05 2.56
N ASN A 100 31.46 -16.99 2.63
CA ASN A 100 30.63 -17.02 1.42
C ASN A 100 29.58 -15.88 1.24
N LYS A 101 29.56 -14.84 2.09
CA LYS A 101 28.53 -13.77 2.03
C LYS A 101 29.05 -12.34 1.86
N GLU A 102 30.35 -12.16 1.60
CA GLU A 102 31.00 -10.84 1.65
C GLU A 102 30.58 -9.83 0.58
N GLN A 103 30.08 -10.24 -0.58
CA GLN A 103 29.97 -9.28 -1.69
C GLN A 103 28.75 -8.35 -1.61
N VAL A 104 27.62 -8.79 -1.09
CA VAL A 104 26.38 -7.99 -1.05
C VAL A 104 26.21 -7.27 0.29
N SER A 105 26.57 -7.94 1.39
CA SER A 105 26.49 -7.35 2.73
C SER A 105 27.45 -6.16 2.93
N GLY A 106 28.65 -6.27 2.41
CA GLY A 106 29.68 -5.22 2.52
C GLY A 106 29.39 -3.92 1.76
N LEU A 107 28.55 -3.96 0.71
CA LEU A 107 28.12 -2.75 0.00
C LEU A 107 27.03 -2.01 0.79
N ILE A 108 26.11 -2.74 1.39
CA ILE A 108 24.98 -2.18 2.17
C ILE A 108 25.51 -1.53 3.45
N SER A 109 26.43 -2.20 4.15
CA SER A 109 26.99 -1.67 5.38
C SER A 109 27.88 -0.44 5.16
N LYS A 110 28.69 -0.42 4.11
CA LYS A 110 29.49 0.76 3.73
C LYS A 110 28.61 1.97 3.39
N TRP A 111 27.46 1.73 2.81
CA TRP A 111 26.50 2.79 2.50
C TRP A 111 25.74 3.27 3.75
N LEU A 112 25.40 2.35 4.66
CA LEU A 112 24.65 2.67 5.90
C LEU A 112 25.55 3.27 6.97
N PHE A 113 26.79 2.76 7.13
CA PHE A 113 27.74 3.12 8.16
C PHE A 113 29.12 3.41 7.54
N PRO A 114 29.29 4.56 6.89
CA PRO A 114 30.54 4.89 6.20
C PRO A 114 31.71 5.13 7.16
N GLU A 115 31.43 5.46 8.42
CA GLU A 115 32.45 5.81 9.40
C GLU A 115 32.35 4.90 10.65
N PRO A 116 33.51 4.48 11.22
CA PRO A 116 33.53 3.76 12.48
C PRO A 116 33.06 4.65 13.64
N THR A 117 32.41 4.07 14.62
CA THR A 117 32.06 4.78 15.87
C THR A 117 33.33 4.97 16.70
N VAL A 118 33.63 6.22 17.00
CA VAL A 118 34.83 6.60 17.77
C VAL A 118 34.44 6.93 19.19
N GLN A 119 35.10 6.28 20.16
CA GLN A 119 34.91 6.51 21.57
C GLN A 119 36.26 6.87 22.24
N PRO A 120 36.43 8.09 22.76
CA PRO A 120 37.64 8.46 23.49
C PRO A 120 37.67 7.74 24.86
N ILE A 121 38.87 7.25 25.23
CA ILE A 121 39.12 6.60 26.54
C ILE A 121 39.83 7.62 27.42
N TRP A 122 39.23 7.88 28.59
CA TRP A 122 39.73 8.88 29.54
C TRP A 122 40.25 8.24 30.80
N HIS A 123 41.34 8.77 31.33
CA HIS A 123 41.88 8.45 32.67
C HIS A 123 42.22 9.74 33.39
N GLN A 124 41.65 9.95 34.57
CA GLN A 124 41.89 11.14 35.43
C GLN A 124 41.75 12.48 34.67
N GLY A 125 40.77 12.59 33.77
CA GLY A 125 40.51 13.80 32.98
C GLY A 125 41.40 14.01 31.75
N LYS A 126 42.35 13.09 31.46
CA LYS A 126 43.19 13.10 30.27
C LYS A 126 42.79 11.98 29.33
N GLN A 127 42.68 12.29 28.05
CA GLN A 127 42.46 11.26 27.02
C GLN A 127 43.75 10.43 26.85
N ILE A 128 43.64 9.13 27.10
CA ILE A 128 44.78 8.19 27.03
C ILE A 128 44.72 7.30 25.80
N GLY A 129 43.59 7.29 25.07
CA GLY A 129 43.43 6.50 23.86
C GLY A 129 42.06 6.72 23.20
N GLU A 130 41.85 5.99 22.14
CA GLU A 130 40.62 6.02 21.31
C GLU A 130 40.25 4.61 20.88
N LEU A 131 39.00 4.24 21.08
CA LEU A 131 38.42 2.99 20.58
C LEU A 131 37.60 3.27 19.34
N ARG A 132 37.87 2.58 18.25
CA ARG A 132 37.10 2.61 16.99
C ARG A 132 36.37 1.28 16.82
N LEU A 133 35.04 1.34 16.71
CA LEU A 133 34.20 0.18 16.48
C LEU A 133 33.51 0.26 15.13
N THR A 134 33.45 -0.89 14.44
CA THR A 134 32.69 -1.07 13.21
C THR A 134 31.60 -2.11 13.45
N ALA A 135 30.37 -1.84 13.00
CA ALA A 135 29.24 -2.73 13.16
C ALA A 135 29.44 -4.05 12.39
N LEU A 136 28.79 -5.12 12.85
CA LEU A 136 28.75 -6.39 12.15
C LEU A 136 27.77 -6.34 10.98
N ASP A 137 28.29 -6.43 9.77
CA ASP A 137 27.55 -6.33 8.50
C ASP A 137 26.49 -7.41 8.34
N GLU A 138 26.76 -8.61 8.84
CA GLU A 138 25.90 -9.78 8.64
C GLU A 138 24.56 -9.66 9.37
N LEU A 139 24.56 -9.19 10.60
CA LEU A 139 23.32 -9.01 11.38
C LEU A 139 22.43 -7.91 10.80
N ILE A 140 23.06 -6.80 10.37
CA ILE A 140 22.34 -5.67 9.79
C ILE A 140 21.72 -6.06 8.46
N SER A 141 22.47 -6.73 7.59
CA SER A 141 21.99 -7.18 6.28
C SER A 141 20.87 -8.23 6.39
N HIS A 142 20.97 -9.16 7.34
CA HIS A 142 19.95 -10.17 7.61
C HIS A 142 18.64 -9.53 8.12
N PHE A 143 18.74 -8.63 9.09
CA PHE A 143 17.57 -7.91 9.61
C PHE A 143 16.92 -7.04 8.54
N LEU A 144 17.72 -6.34 7.73
CA LEU A 144 17.24 -5.52 6.63
C LEU A 144 16.54 -6.37 5.56
N GLY A 145 17.12 -7.54 5.23
CA GLY A 145 16.53 -8.48 4.28
C GLY A 145 15.16 -8.99 4.73
N ILE A 146 15.05 -9.43 6.00
CA ILE A 146 13.76 -9.87 6.58
C ILE A 146 12.76 -8.72 6.60
N SER A 147 13.16 -7.52 7.04
CA SER A 147 12.28 -6.37 7.11
C SER A 147 11.72 -5.99 5.74
N ILE A 148 12.56 -5.95 4.70
CA ILE A 148 12.14 -5.66 3.34
C ILE A 148 11.21 -6.77 2.81
N LEU A 149 11.52 -8.03 3.08
CA LEU A 149 10.70 -9.16 2.65
C LEU A 149 9.31 -9.12 3.28
N VAL A 150 9.22 -8.92 4.60
CA VAL A 150 7.96 -8.82 5.33
C VAL A 150 7.16 -7.60 4.86
N LEU A 151 7.81 -6.45 4.69
CA LEU A 151 7.18 -5.22 4.20
C LEU A 151 6.63 -5.41 2.79
N THR A 152 7.42 -5.97 1.89
CA THR A 152 7.01 -6.23 0.50
C THR A 152 5.86 -7.25 0.46
N GLY A 153 5.94 -8.33 1.23
CA GLY A 153 4.89 -9.34 1.33
C GLY A 153 3.57 -8.77 1.86
N SER A 154 3.62 -7.94 2.90
CA SER A 154 2.42 -7.31 3.47
C SER A 154 1.76 -6.32 2.49
N ILE A 155 2.54 -5.56 1.74
CA ILE A 155 2.02 -4.62 0.74
C ILE A 155 1.44 -5.36 -0.47
N LEU A 156 2.06 -6.45 -0.92
CA LEU A 156 1.51 -7.28 -1.98
C LEU A 156 0.15 -7.89 -1.55
N LEU A 157 0.06 -8.39 -0.32
CA LEU A 157 -1.19 -8.91 0.24
C LEU A 157 -2.26 -7.81 0.32
N ALA A 158 -1.92 -6.64 0.86
CA ALA A 158 -2.84 -5.51 0.94
C ALA A 158 -3.31 -5.04 -0.45
N SER A 159 -2.39 -4.98 -1.43
CA SER A 159 -2.71 -4.65 -2.83
C SER A 159 -3.66 -5.68 -3.45
N PHE A 160 -3.43 -6.95 -3.21
CA PHE A 160 -4.30 -8.03 -3.69
C PHE A 160 -5.72 -7.90 -3.12
N ILE A 161 -5.85 -7.69 -1.80
CA ILE A 161 -7.15 -7.47 -1.15
C ILE A 161 -7.84 -6.21 -1.71
N ALA A 162 -7.11 -5.10 -1.85
CA ALA A 162 -7.66 -3.86 -2.40
C ALA A 162 -8.18 -4.03 -3.83
N LEU A 163 -7.46 -4.79 -4.68
CA LEU A 163 -7.88 -5.10 -6.04
C LEU A 163 -9.12 -5.99 -6.08
N LEU A 164 -9.22 -6.98 -5.18
CA LEU A 164 -10.42 -7.82 -5.05
C LEU A 164 -11.65 -7.00 -4.65
N LEU A 165 -11.51 -6.15 -3.63
CA LEU A 165 -12.59 -5.25 -3.19
C LEU A 165 -13.02 -4.29 -4.29
N THR A 166 -12.07 -3.65 -4.95
CA THR A 166 -12.32 -2.75 -6.08
C THR A 166 -13.06 -3.48 -7.21
N HIS A 167 -12.66 -4.71 -7.52
CA HIS A 167 -13.32 -5.50 -8.55
C HIS A 167 -14.75 -5.87 -8.18
N SER A 168 -15.01 -6.23 -6.92
CA SER A 168 -16.36 -6.53 -6.42
C SER A 168 -17.27 -5.31 -6.48
N LEU A 169 -16.81 -4.15 -5.99
CA LEU A 169 -17.57 -2.90 -6.04
C LEU A 169 -17.88 -2.46 -7.47
N HIS A 170 -16.89 -2.55 -8.37
CA HIS A 170 -17.14 -2.19 -9.78
C HIS A 170 -18.16 -3.07 -10.48
N ARG A 171 -18.24 -4.36 -10.12
CA ARG A 171 -19.27 -5.24 -10.70
C ARG A 171 -20.67 -4.78 -10.29
N GLY A 172 -20.88 -4.43 -9.03
CA GLY A 172 -22.19 -3.96 -8.55
C GLY A 172 -22.64 -2.67 -9.25
N ILE A 173 -21.80 -1.64 -9.22
CA ILE A 173 -22.13 -0.33 -9.81
C ILE A 173 -22.35 -0.42 -11.33
N VAL A 174 -21.48 -1.14 -12.03
CA VAL A 174 -21.59 -1.24 -13.50
C VAL A 174 -22.78 -2.09 -13.91
N ALA A 175 -23.13 -3.14 -13.16
CA ALA A 175 -24.33 -3.95 -13.45
C ALA A 175 -25.59 -3.11 -13.30
N ALA A 176 -25.72 -2.34 -12.20
CA ALA A 176 -26.85 -1.46 -11.96
C ALA A 176 -27.03 -0.41 -13.08
N LEU A 177 -25.95 0.25 -13.50
CA LEU A 177 -25.98 1.22 -14.60
C LEU A 177 -26.32 0.56 -15.94
N GLN A 178 -25.89 -0.67 -16.19
CA GLN A 178 -26.21 -1.38 -17.41
C GLN A 178 -27.70 -1.77 -17.45
N SER A 179 -28.27 -2.26 -16.35
CA SER A 179 -29.69 -2.63 -16.26
C SER A 179 -30.60 -1.42 -16.55
N ILE A 180 -30.28 -0.26 -15.96
CA ILE A 180 -30.99 0.99 -16.24
C ILE A 180 -30.87 1.38 -17.70
N THR A 181 -29.66 1.33 -18.27
CA THR A 181 -29.41 1.72 -19.66
C THR A 181 -30.16 0.83 -20.65
N GLU A 182 -30.24 -0.48 -20.38
CA GLU A 182 -30.99 -1.42 -21.21
C GLU A 182 -32.49 -1.13 -21.20
N VAL A 183 -33.06 -0.84 -20.02
CA VAL A 183 -34.49 -0.48 -19.92
C VAL A 183 -34.78 0.83 -20.66
N VAL A 184 -33.95 1.86 -20.49
CA VAL A 184 -34.11 3.14 -21.20
C VAL A 184 -33.99 2.95 -22.71
N HIS A 185 -33.06 2.12 -23.17
CA HIS A 185 -32.86 1.85 -24.60
C HIS A 185 -34.08 1.13 -25.20
N ASP A 186 -34.61 0.11 -24.52
CA ASP A 186 -35.80 -0.63 -24.95
C ASP A 186 -37.05 0.25 -25.01
N ILE A 187 -37.25 1.15 -24.03
CA ILE A 187 -38.32 2.14 -24.05
C ILE A 187 -38.20 3.08 -25.24
N ARG A 188 -36.99 3.55 -25.54
CA ARG A 188 -36.74 4.48 -26.65
C ARG A 188 -37.03 3.84 -28.01
N GLU A 189 -36.62 2.58 -28.21
CA GLU A 189 -36.76 1.89 -29.49
C GLU A 189 -38.15 1.28 -29.68
N ASN A 190 -38.65 0.59 -28.66
CA ASN A 190 -39.84 -0.25 -28.76
C ASN A 190 -41.07 0.35 -28.08
N ARG A 191 -40.92 1.47 -27.32
CA ARG A 191 -41.99 2.11 -26.55
C ARG A 191 -42.65 1.14 -25.56
N HIS A 192 -41.90 0.17 -25.06
CA HIS A 192 -42.36 -0.80 -24.06
C HIS A 192 -42.26 -0.24 -22.64
N PHE A 193 -43.27 0.53 -22.20
CA PHE A 193 -43.29 1.09 -20.82
C PHE A 193 -43.61 0.06 -19.73
N SER A 194 -43.96 -1.18 -20.09
CA SER A 194 -44.22 -2.26 -19.12
C SER A 194 -42.96 -2.88 -18.53
N ARG A 195 -41.81 -2.64 -19.14
CA ARG A 195 -40.54 -3.11 -18.60
C ARG A 195 -40.15 -2.31 -17.35
N ARG A 196 -39.56 -3.00 -16.36
CA ARG A 196 -39.13 -2.36 -15.10
C ARG A 196 -37.64 -2.59 -14.88
N VAL A 197 -37.01 -1.63 -14.20
CA VAL A 197 -35.64 -1.74 -13.72
C VAL A 197 -35.66 -2.71 -12.54
N PRO A 198 -34.78 -3.74 -12.50
CA PRO A 198 -34.71 -4.66 -11.38
C PRO A 198 -34.24 -3.97 -10.09
N GLU A 199 -34.64 -4.51 -8.95
CA GLU A 199 -34.17 -4.04 -7.66
C GLU A 199 -32.68 -4.31 -7.49
N GLU A 200 -31.95 -3.30 -7.05
CA GLU A 200 -30.50 -3.34 -6.85
C GLU A 200 -30.18 -3.40 -5.35
N ARG A 201 -29.00 -3.94 -5.00
CA ARG A 201 -28.55 -4.08 -3.62
C ARG A 201 -28.02 -2.78 -3.00
N ILE A 202 -27.62 -1.82 -3.84
CA ILE A 202 -27.07 -0.53 -3.43
C ILE A 202 -28.26 0.41 -3.25
N GLU A 203 -28.40 1.00 -2.07
CA GLU A 203 -29.57 1.79 -1.66
C GLU A 203 -29.90 2.92 -2.63
N GLU A 204 -28.89 3.66 -3.10
CA GLU A 204 -29.07 4.76 -4.05
C GLU A 204 -29.61 4.27 -5.41
N PHE A 205 -29.20 3.11 -5.86
CA PHE A 205 -29.73 2.50 -7.08
C PHE A 205 -31.10 1.88 -6.87
N HIS A 206 -31.40 1.37 -5.69
CA HIS A 206 -32.71 0.86 -5.33
C HIS A 206 -33.76 1.99 -5.34
N LEU A 207 -33.47 3.12 -4.67
CA LEU A 207 -34.34 4.31 -4.67
C LEU A 207 -34.55 4.84 -6.09
N PHE A 208 -33.47 4.96 -6.86
CA PHE A 208 -33.57 5.39 -8.27
C PHE A 208 -34.43 4.45 -9.10
N ALA A 209 -34.27 3.12 -8.95
CA ALA A 209 -35.07 2.14 -9.67
C ALA A 209 -36.54 2.24 -9.29
N GLN A 210 -36.87 2.48 -8.02
CA GLN A 210 -38.23 2.65 -7.54
C GLN A 210 -38.90 3.90 -8.15
N ASP A 211 -38.22 5.06 -8.08
CA ASP A 211 -38.72 6.32 -8.65
C ASP A 211 -38.89 6.20 -10.17
N PHE A 212 -37.91 5.57 -10.84
CA PHE A 212 -37.97 5.38 -12.27
C PHE A 212 -39.09 4.44 -12.70
N ASN A 213 -39.31 3.34 -11.95
CA ASN A 213 -40.40 2.42 -12.20
C ASN A 213 -41.79 3.07 -11.96
N SER A 214 -41.89 4.00 -11.02
CA SER A 214 -43.11 4.80 -10.82
C SER A 214 -43.40 5.68 -12.01
N LEU A 215 -42.40 6.40 -12.52
CA LEU A 215 -42.54 7.21 -13.76
C LEU A 215 -42.95 6.36 -14.96
N LEU A 216 -42.40 5.17 -15.10
CA LEU A 216 -42.79 4.25 -16.16
C LEU A 216 -44.23 3.80 -16.03
N GLY A 217 -44.72 3.58 -14.81
CA GLY A 217 -46.13 3.28 -14.55
C GLY A 217 -47.06 4.41 -15.00
N GLU A 218 -46.73 5.66 -14.66
CA GLU A 218 -47.49 6.82 -15.11
C GLU A 218 -47.50 6.96 -16.63
N MET A 219 -46.37 6.74 -17.28
CA MET A 219 -46.28 6.78 -18.76
C MET A 219 -47.10 5.68 -19.43
N GLU A 220 -47.12 4.47 -18.85
CA GLU A 220 -47.92 3.35 -19.32
C GLU A 220 -49.43 3.67 -19.23
N ASP A 221 -49.86 4.28 -18.11
CA ASP A 221 -51.23 4.69 -17.90
C ASP A 221 -51.65 5.82 -18.87
N TRP A 222 -50.79 6.78 -19.12
CA TRP A 222 -51.03 7.83 -20.11
C TRP A 222 -51.16 7.23 -21.51
N GLN A 223 -50.34 6.28 -21.89
CA GLN A 223 -50.41 5.61 -23.19
C GLN A 223 -51.76 4.87 -23.34
N ARG A 224 -52.19 4.14 -22.29
CA ARG A 224 -53.48 3.46 -22.29
C ARG A 224 -54.68 4.44 -22.44
N GLN A 225 -54.63 5.56 -21.69
CA GLN A 225 -55.63 6.61 -21.78
C GLN A 225 -55.69 7.24 -23.19
N LEU A 226 -54.52 7.52 -23.77
CA LEU A 226 -54.44 8.07 -25.12
C LEU A 226 -55.00 7.11 -26.17
N GLN A 227 -54.67 5.80 -26.07
CA GLN A 227 -55.22 4.78 -26.93
C GLN A 227 -56.73 4.65 -26.79
N ALA A 228 -57.26 4.66 -25.57
CA ALA A 228 -58.69 4.64 -25.32
C ALA A 228 -59.42 5.86 -25.91
N LYS A 229 -58.87 7.07 -25.70
CA LYS A 229 -59.39 8.31 -26.31
C LYS A 229 -59.35 8.29 -27.85
N ASN A 230 -58.28 7.79 -28.44
CA ASN A 230 -58.15 7.66 -29.88
C ASN A 230 -59.20 6.65 -30.42
N ALA A 231 -59.39 5.51 -29.75
CA ALA A 231 -60.39 4.55 -30.14
C ALA A 231 -61.83 5.12 -30.02
N GLN A 232 -62.07 5.92 -28.96
CA GLN A 232 -63.33 6.62 -28.78
C GLN A 232 -63.58 7.67 -29.88
N LEU A 233 -62.58 8.47 -30.22
CA LEU A 233 -62.63 9.47 -31.31
C LEU A 233 -62.86 8.83 -32.66
N LEU A 234 -62.18 7.73 -32.99
CA LEU A 234 -62.41 6.94 -34.19
C LEU A 234 -63.84 6.42 -34.24
N ARG A 235 -64.34 5.90 -33.14
CA ARG A 235 -65.70 5.37 -33.05
C ARG A 235 -66.72 6.48 -33.26
N SER A 236 -66.57 7.62 -32.61
CA SER A 236 -67.47 8.80 -32.80
C SER A 236 -67.37 9.44 -34.18
N SER A 237 -66.22 9.34 -34.83
CA SER A 237 -66.00 9.85 -36.22
C SER A 237 -66.62 8.94 -37.27
N LEU A 238 -66.77 7.63 -37.03
CA LEU A 238 -67.25 6.65 -37.99
C LEU A 238 -68.65 6.13 -37.70
N HIS A 239 -69.22 6.36 -36.52
CA HIS A 239 -70.52 5.89 -36.13
C HIS A 239 -71.38 7.03 -35.61
N ASP A 240 -72.69 6.94 -35.85
CA ASP A 240 -73.68 7.87 -35.32
C ASP A 240 -73.94 7.59 -33.83
N PRO A 241 -73.84 8.61 -32.95
CA PRO A 241 -73.95 8.42 -31.52
C PRO A 241 -75.34 8.02 -31.01
N LEU A 242 -76.38 8.24 -31.80
CA LEU A 242 -77.78 7.90 -31.42
C LEU A 242 -78.17 6.48 -31.85
N THR A 243 -77.76 6.06 -33.04
CA THR A 243 -78.18 4.78 -33.61
C THR A 243 -77.10 3.69 -33.49
N GLY A 244 -75.82 4.05 -33.21
CA GLY A 244 -74.67 3.14 -33.23
C GLY A 244 -74.27 2.62 -34.61
N LEU A 245 -74.95 3.03 -35.66
CA LEU A 245 -74.69 2.61 -37.03
C LEU A 245 -73.59 3.41 -37.69
N ALA A 246 -72.95 2.86 -38.71
CA ALA A 246 -71.91 3.56 -39.49
C ALA A 246 -72.51 4.85 -40.10
N ASN A 247 -71.79 5.98 -39.84
CA ASN A 247 -72.22 7.29 -40.40
C ASN A 247 -71.74 7.47 -41.81
N ARG A 248 -72.18 8.54 -42.45
CA ARG A 248 -71.82 8.87 -43.85
C ARG A 248 -70.30 8.92 -44.11
N ALA A 249 -69.53 9.28 -43.13
CA ALA A 249 -68.05 9.34 -43.29
C ALA A 249 -67.43 7.95 -43.34
N ALA A 250 -67.99 6.94 -42.68
CA ALA A 250 -67.52 5.55 -42.72
C ALA A 250 -67.71 4.89 -44.10
N PHE A 251 -68.62 5.39 -44.93
CA PHE A 251 -68.88 4.87 -46.26
C PHE A 251 -68.10 5.61 -47.41
N ARG A 252 -67.31 6.63 -47.04
CA ARG A 252 -66.52 7.40 -47.99
C ARG A 252 -65.03 7.06 -48.06
N ASN A 253 -64.55 6.19 -47.14
CA ASN A 253 -63.20 5.61 -47.10
C ASN A 253 -63.29 4.18 -47.64
#